data_dfe1fbd3f9b8cc7b0e9c0afbe5fa77c1
#
_entry.id   dfe1fbd3f9b8cc7b0e9c0afbe5fa77c1
#
_cell.length_a   1.000
_cell.length_b   1.000
_cell.length_c   1.000
_cell.angle_alpha   90.00
_cell.angle_beta   90.00
_cell.angle_gamma   90.00
#
_symmetry.space_group_name_H-M   'P 1'
#
loop_
_entity.id
_entity.type
_entity.pdbx_description
1 polymer ?
#
loop_
_entity_poly.entity_id
_entity_poly.type
_entity_poly.pdbx_seq_one_letter_code
_entity_poly.pdbx_strand_id
1 'polypeptide(L)'
;MGAGAAIGTAVGGPVGGVIGGVIGGVIGCFLPDTKITMSNGTTKNIIDINLNDNIAIGGRVFAHAKFLITDLYNYKGIKVSGSHMVNEDNKWLRVEESKLAKSLGNKEHTVYTLGTDNRRILINNILFTDYFEVDEKEELQTQGDEYFNNWKNHSIELQEQNKNILNAI
;
A
#
# COMPACT_ATOMS: atom_id res chain seq x y z
N MET A 1 -18.25 6.88 -3.48
CA MET A 1 -17.80 5.49 -3.38
C MET A 1 -16.91 5.18 -4.56
N GLY A 2 -15.63 5.30 -4.37
CA GLY A 2 -14.69 4.92 -5.39
C GLY A 2 -14.34 3.44 -5.26
N ALA A 3 -15.17 2.54 -5.78
CA ALA A 3 -14.73 1.19 -6.03
C ALA A 3 -13.96 1.17 -7.35
N GLY A 4 -12.74 1.63 -7.32
CA GLY A 4 -11.83 1.45 -8.44
C GLY A 4 -11.46 -0.02 -8.52
N ALA A 5 -11.66 -0.64 -9.67
CA ALA A 5 -11.06 -1.94 -9.94
C ALA A 5 -9.54 -1.76 -9.96
N ALA A 6 -8.84 -2.31 -9.00
CA ALA A 6 -7.40 -2.30 -9.02
C ALA A 6 -6.90 -3.60 -9.65
N ILE A 7 -6.15 -3.46 -10.74
CA ILE A 7 -5.42 -4.58 -11.35
C ILE A 7 -4.00 -4.48 -10.82
N GLY A 8 -3.57 -5.49 -10.05
CA GLY A 8 -2.29 -5.42 -9.40
C GLY A 8 -1.34 -6.53 -9.79
N THR A 9 -0.08 -6.17 -9.89
CA THR A 9 1.04 -7.11 -9.86
C THR A 9 1.94 -6.72 -8.69
N ALA A 10 2.17 -7.62 -7.77
CA ALA A 10 3.17 -7.42 -6.74
C ALA A 10 4.53 -7.79 -7.31
N VAL A 11 5.50 -6.91 -7.12
CA VAL A 11 6.90 -7.17 -7.46
C VAL A 11 7.64 -7.34 -6.15
N GLY A 12 8.05 -8.52 -5.86
CA GLY A 12 8.78 -8.76 -4.64
C GLY A 12 9.51 -10.09 -4.66
N GLY A 13 10.54 -10.22 -3.83
CA GLY A 13 11.32 -11.43 -3.66
C GLY A 13 10.49 -12.63 -3.19
N PRO A 14 11.11 -13.71 -2.67
CA PRO A 14 10.45 -15.00 -2.44
C PRO A 14 9.26 -14.96 -1.48
N VAL A 15 8.96 -13.84 -0.87
CA VAL A 15 7.80 -13.63 -0.01
C VAL A 15 6.85 -12.55 -0.56
N GLY A 16 7.28 -11.84 -1.60
CA GLY A 16 6.44 -10.88 -2.31
C GLY A 16 5.58 -11.60 -3.33
N GLY A 17 4.33 -11.83 -3.00
CA GLY A 17 3.40 -12.44 -3.91
C GLY A 17 2.97 -11.48 -5.00
N VAL A 18 2.80 -12.01 -6.20
CA VAL A 18 2.09 -11.31 -7.25
C VAL A 18 0.60 -11.35 -6.92
N ILE A 19 0.04 -10.20 -6.61
CA ILE A 19 -1.40 -10.08 -6.59
C ILE A 19 -1.81 -9.70 -8.01
N GLY A 20 -2.05 -10.72 -8.84
CA GLY A 20 -2.68 -10.52 -10.12
C GLY A 20 -4.17 -10.72 -9.96
N GLY A 21 -4.96 -9.69 -10.15
CA GLY A 21 -6.41 -9.81 -10.11
C GLY A 21 -7.09 -8.46 -9.95
N VAL A 22 -8.34 -8.40 -10.36
CA VAL A 22 -9.21 -7.29 -10.00
C VAL A 22 -9.58 -7.47 -8.55
N ILE A 23 -8.87 -6.76 -7.67
CA ILE A 23 -9.31 -6.65 -6.30
C ILE A 23 -10.37 -5.56 -6.29
N GLY A 24 -11.64 -5.97 -6.34
CA GLY A 24 -12.75 -5.10 -5.98
C GLY A 24 -12.60 -4.76 -4.51
N GLY A 25 -11.89 -3.68 -4.19
CA GLY A 25 -11.64 -3.28 -2.82
C GLY A 25 -10.84 -2.01 -2.71
N VAL A 26 -10.85 -1.53 -1.51
CA VAL A 26 -10.17 -0.33 -1.07
C VAL A 26 -8.68 -0.64 -0.93
N ILE A 27 -7.84 -0.05 -1.77
CA ILE A 27 -6.40 -0.24 -1.71
C ILE A 27 -5.72 1.10 -1.52
N GLY A 28 -4.96 1.22 -0.43
CA GLY A 28 -4.17 2.39 -0.16
C GLY A 28 -2.84 2.36 -0.89
N CYS A 29 -2.64 3.28 -1.84
CA CYS A 29 -1.47 3.32 -2.71
C CYS A 29 -1.00 4.73 -3.02
N PHE A 30 0.26 4.85 -3.45
CA PHE A 30 0.94 6.10 -3.76
C PHE A 30 1.53 6.11 -5.16
N LEU A 31 1.73 7.30 -5.74
CA LEU A 31 2.48 7.43 -6.98
C LEU A 31 3.95 6.97 -6.80
N PRO A 32 4.62 6.53 -7.89
CA PRO A 32 5.96 5.93 -7.81
C PRO A 32 7.05 6.83 -7.24
N ASP A 33 6.93 8.14 -7.40
CA ASP A 33 7.89 9.13 -6.91
C ASP A 33 7.61 9.63 -5.48
N THR A 34 6.67 9.00 -4.78
CA THR A 34 6.36 9.33 -3.40
C THR A 34 7.56 9.01 -2.49
N LYS A 35 7.98 9.99 -1.70
CA LYS A 35 9.17 9.90 -0.85
C LYS A 35 8.85 9.31 0.51
N ILE A 36 9.24 8.05 0.68
CA ILE A 36 9.09 7.34 1.94
C ILE A 36 10.23 7.73 2.88
N THR A 37 9.91 8.07 4.12
CA THR A 37 10.93 8.33 5.14
C THR A 37 11.51 7.01 5.63
N MET A 38 12.82 6.87 5.48
CA MET A 38 13.57 5.68 5.91
C MET A 38 13.94 5.74 7.39
N SER A 39 14.29 4.62 7.99
CA SER A 39 14.67 4.54 9.41
C SER A 39 15.90 5.38 9.78
N ASN A 40 16.78 5.64 8.83
CA ASN A 40 17.97 6.49 9.02
C ASN A 40 17.70 7.99 8.77
N GLY A 41 16.45 8.41 8.56
CA GLY A 41 16.05 9.79 8.32
C GLY A 41 16.17 10.26 6.87
N THR A 42 16.74 9.45 5.97
CA THR A 42 16.74 9.75 4.53
C THR A 42 15.41 9.43 3.90
N THR A 43 15.21 9.80 2.64
CA THR A 43 14.03 9.45 1.86
C THR A 43 14.38 8.58 0.67
N LYS A 44 13.42 7.75 0.26
CA LYS A 44 13.53 6.89 -0.90
C LYS A 44 12.19 6.87 -1.64
N ASN A 45 12.21 6.92 -2.96
CA ASN A 45 10.97 6.81 -3.73
C ASN A 45 10.34 5.44 -3.50
N ILE A 46 9.01 5.38 -3.37
CA ILE A 46 8.32 4.11 -3.10
C ILE A 46 8.62 3.06 -4.17
N ILE A 47 8.79 3.45 -5.42
CA ILE A 47 9.15 2.53 -6.52
C ILE A 47 10.51 1.88 -6.30
N ASP A 48 11.42 2.55 -5.59
CA ASP A 48 12.79 2.09 -5.34
C ASP A 48 12.95 1.33 -4.03
N ILE A 49 11.91 1.22 -3.23
CA ILE A 49 11.91 0.45 -1.98
C ILE A 49 12.12 -1.03 -2.32
N ASN A 50 13.02 -1.66 -1.59
CA ASN A 50 13.29 -3.10 -1.70
C ASN A 50 12.71 -3.84 -0.50
N LEU A 51 12.47 -5.14 -0.68
CA LEU A 51 12.17 -6.02 0.44
C LEU A 51 13.33 -6.00 1.44
N ASN A 52 13.00 -6.01 2.72
CA ASN A 52 13.92 -5.90 3.85
C ASN A 52 14.51 -4.50 4.07
N ASP A 53 14.15 -3.49 3.27
CA ASP A 53 14.41 -2.09 3.63
C ASP A 53 13.70 -1.76 4.95
N ASN A 54 14.30 -0.90 5.76
CA ASN A 54 13.71 -0.41 7.00
C ASN A 54 13.22 1.03 6.83
N ILE A 55 11.92 1.22 6.98
CA ILE A 55 11.30 2.54 6.93
C ILE A 55 11.01 3.08 8.33
N ALA A 56 10.94 4.40 8.45
CA ALA A 56 10.64 5.04 9.72
C ALA A 56 9.25 4.61 10.23
N ILE A 57 9.15 4.28 11.50
CA ILE A 57 7.94 3.80 12.20
C ILE A 57 7.45 2.44 11.70
N GLY A 58 7.34 2.24 10.39
CA GLY A 58 6.87 0.99 9.80
C GLY A 58 7.80 -0.21 10.00
N GLY A 59 9.09 0.03 10.11
CA GLY A 59 10.07 -1.04 10.26
C GLY A 59 10.37 -1.74 8.93
N ARG A 60 10.59 -3.05 8.98
CA ARG A 60 10.98 -3.83 7.81
C ARG A 60 9.84 -3.93 6.78
N VAL A 61 10.18 -3.68 5.52
CA VAL A 61 9.28 -3.89 4.38
C VAL A 61 9.32 -5.37 3.98
N PHE A 62 8.18 -6.05 4.04
CA PHE A 62 8.07 -7.45 3.62
C PHE A 62 7.26 -7.64 2.34
N ALA A 63 6.55 -6.60 1.89
CA ALA A 63 5.77 -6.65 0.66
C ALA A 63 5.84 -5.32 -0.09
N HIS A 64 5.85 -5.39 -1.40
CA HIS A 64 5.87 -4.25 -2.30
C HIS A 64 4.94 -4.59 -3.48
N ALA A 65 3.90 -3.81 -3.68
CA ALA A 65 2.86 -4.08 -4.68
C ALA A 65 2.62 -2.88 -5.59
N LYS A 66 2.15 -3.19 -6.79
CA LYS A 66 1.87 -2.23 -7.86
C LYS A 66 0.45 -2.44 -8.36
N PHE A 67 -0.32 -1.36 -8.51
CA PHE A 67 -1.72 -1.41 -8.92
C PHE A 67 -2.06 -0.30 -9.92
N LEU A 68 -3.22 -0.44 -10.56
CA LEU A 68 -3.87 0.63 -11.32
C LEU A 68 -5.09 1.13 -10.55
N ILE A 69 -5.19 2.44 -10.37
CA ILE A 69 -6.32 3.08 -9.70
C ILE A 69 -6.85 4.26 -10.51
N THR A 70 -8.08 4.68 -10.23
CA THR A 70 -8.74 5.83 -10.85
C THR A 70 -9.20 6.88 -9.85
N ASP A 71 -8.83 6.75 -8.58
CA ASP A 71 -9.25 7.62 -7.49
C ASP A 71 -8.08 8.33 -6.81
N LEU A 72 -7.17 8.90 -7.59
CA LEU A 72 -6.01 9.62 -7.06
C LEU A 72 -6.41 10.97 -6.48
N TYR A 73 -5.87 11.28 -5.30
CA TYR A 73 -6.05 12.55 -4.58
C TYR A 73 -4.71 13.22 -4.31
N ASN A 74 -4.75 14.52 -4.15
CA ASN A 74 -3.65 15.30 -3.57
C ASN A 74 -4.01 15.58 -2.11
N TYR A 75 -3.25 14.97 -1.20
CA TYR A 75 -3.37 15.20 0.23
C TYR A 75 -2.09 15.86 0.73
N LYS A 76 -2.17 17.17 1.01
CA LYS A 76 -1.02 17.97 1.49
C LYS A 76 0.25 17.82 0.62
N GLY A 77 0.08 17.74 -0.68
CA GLY A 77 1.18 17.53 -1.64
C GLY A 77 1.53 16.07 -1.92
N ILE A 78 0.95 15.12 -1.21
CA ILE A 78 1.15 13.69 -1.42
C ILE A 78 0.08 13.16 -2.37
N LYS A 79 0.50 12.51 -3.44
CA LYS A 79 -0.40 11.87 -4.41
C LYS A 79 -0.71 10.45 -3.94
N VAL A 80 -1.93 10.24 -3.52
CA VAL A 80 -2.35 9.02 -2.83
C VAL A 80 -3.77 8.64 -3.24
N SER A 81 -4.10 7.35 -3.21
CA SER A 81 -5.47 6.91 -3.47
C SER A 81 -6.44 7.45 -2.41
N GLY A 82 -7.65 7.81 -2.83
CA GLY A 82 -8.67 8.33 -1.93
C GLY A 82 -9.08 7.36 -0.82
N SER A 83 -8.90 6.08 -1.07
CA SER A 83 -9.22 5.03 -0.12
C SER A 83 -8.14 4.78 0.95
N HIS A 84 -6.95 5.36 0.80
CA HIS A 84 -5.86 5.17 1.77
C HIS A 84 -6.19 5.80 3.12
N MET A 85 -5.93 5.08 4.19
CA MET A 85 -6.10 5.61 5.55
C MET A 85 -4.91 6.46 5.96
N VAL A 86 -5.19 7.62 6.49
CA VAL A 86 -4.23 8.60 6.98
C VAL A 86 -4.57 9.01 8.41
N ASN A 87 -3.55 9.25 9.22
CA ASN A 87 -3.73 9.84 10.54
C ASN A 87 -3.74 11.36 10.43
N GLU A 88 -4.90 11.95 10.68
CA GLU A 88 -5.12 13.39 10.65
C GLU A 88 -5.63 13.83 12.03
N ASP A 89 -4.89 14.69 12.70
CA ASP A 89 -5.23 15.17 14.05
C ASP A 89 -5.53 14.03 15.04
N ASN A 90 -4.69 13.00 15.03
CA ASN A 90 -4.81 11.79 15.85
C ASN A 90 -6.07 10.93 15.58
N LYS A 91 -6.67 11.08 14.40
CA LYS A 91 -7.79 10.26 13.96
C LYS A 91 -7.44 9.59 12.63
N TRP A 92 -7.79 8.33 12.52
CA TRP A 92 -7.70 7.60 11.27
C TRP A 92 -8.92 7.85 10.42
N LEU A 93 -8.70 8.30 9.17
CA LEU A 93 -9.75 8.48 8.18
C LEU A 93 -9.20 8.15 6.79
N ARG A 94 -10.08 7.95 5.84
CA ARG A 94 -9.67 7.80 4.46
C ARG A 94 -9.36 9.17 3.88
N VAL A 95 -8.38 9.22 2.98
CA VAL A 95 -7.99 10.47 2.30
C VAL A 95 -9.19 11.16 1.67
N GLU A 96 -10.07 10.41 1.00
CA GLU A 96 -11.28 10.94 0.36
C GLU A 96 -12.28 11.60 1.33
N GLU A 97 -12.19 11.28 2.61
CA GLU A 97 -13.03 11.87 3.66
C GLU A 97 -12.44 13.17 4.24
N SER A 98 -11.18 13.45 3.96
CA SER A 98 -10.49 14.64 4.47
C SER A 98 -10.86 15.88 3.68
N LYS A 99 -11.12 16.98 4.39
CA LYS A 99 -11.31 18.30 3.79
C LYS A 99 -10.02 18.87 3.19
N LEU A 100 -8.88 18.31 3.56
CA LEU A 100 -7.56 18.73 3.08
C LEU A 100 -7.16 18.03 1.78
N ALA A 101 -7.90 17.02 1.36
CA ALA A 101 -7.65 16.27 0.15
C ALA A 101 -8.43 16.85 -1.03
N LYS A 102 -7.82 16.82 -2.21
CA LYS A 102 -8.46 17.22 -3.47
C LYS A 102 -8.37 16.09 -4.48
N SER A 103 -9.49 15.70 -5.04
CA SER A 103 -9.54 14.72 -6.13
C SER A 103 -8.77 15.23 -7.36
N LEU A 104 -7.98 14.36 -7.97
CA LEU A 104 -7.26 14.61 -9.21
C LEU A 104 -7.98 14.03 -10.43
N GLY A 105 -9.27 13.75 -10.29
CA GLY A 105 -10.10 13.20 -11.35
C GLY A 105 -10.15 11.68 -11.34
N ASN A 106 -10.56 11.10 -12.45
CA ASN A 106 -10.76 9.66 -12.60
C ASN A 106 -9.85 9.02 -13.64
N LYS A 107 -8.75 9.68 -13.97
CA LYS A 107 -7.71 9.13 -14.86
C LYS A 107 -7.03 7.94 -14.18
N GLU A 108 -6.65 6.96 -14.98
CA GLU A 108 -5.92 5.77 -14.54
C GLU A 108 -4.48 6.11 -14.19
N HIS A 109 -4.02 5.66 -13.02
CA HIS A 109 -2.65 5.85 -12.54
C HIS A 109 -2.06 4.54 -12.04
N THR A 110 -0.80 4.32 -12.34
CA THR A 110 0.00 3.26 -11.73
C THR A 110 0.49 3.72 -10.37
N VAL A 111 0.20 2.96 -9.34
CA VAL A 111 0.50 3.28 -7.94
C VAL A 111 1.17 2.11 -7.23
N TYR A 112 1.81 2.41 -6.11
CA TYR A 112 2.58 1.46 -5.31
C TYR A 112 2.13 1.49 -3.86
N THR A 113 2.25 0.34 -3.19
CA THR A 113 2.02 0.21 -1.77
C THR A 113 3.04 -0.72 -1.13
N LEU A 114 3.12 -0.70 0.19
CA LEU A 114 4.03 -1.50 0.98
C LEU A 114 3.27 -2.28 2.04
N GLY A 115 3.78 -3.44 2.39
CA GLY A 115 3.47 -4.13 3.63
C GLY A 115 4.66 -4.02 4.58
N THR A 116 4.43 -3.58 5.81
CA THR A 116 5.48 -3.33 6.80
C THR A 116 5.21 -4.07 8.11
N ASP A 117 6.27 -4.41 8.85
CA ASP A 117 6.13 -5.14 10.10
C ASP A 117 5.21 -4.43 11.11
N ASN A 118 5.25 -3.10 11.16
CA ASN A 118 4.44 -2.29 12.08
C ASN A 118 3.20 -1.66 11.43
N ARG A 119 2.88 -2.00 10.19
CA ARG A 119 1.67 -1.55 9.48
C ARG A 119 1.59 -0.05 9.26
N ARG A 120 2.72 0.65 9.20
CA ARG A 120 2.79 2.12 9.08
C ARG A 120 3.77 2.55 8.00
N ILE A 121 3.44 3.66 7.35
CA ILE A 121 4.28 4.34 6.36
C ILE A 121 4.32 5.82 6.71
N LEU A 122 5.51 6.38 6.87
CA LEU A 122 5.71 7.80 7.17
C LEU A 122 6.16 8.56 5.92
N ILE A 123 5.42 9.62 5.56
CA ILE A 123 5.70 10.48 4.41
C ILE A 123 5.51 11.94 4.84
N ASN A 124 6.54 12.76 4.74
CA ASN A 124 6.49 14.19 5.13
C ASN A 124 5.90 14.40 6.55
N ASN A 125 6.30 13.61 7.51
CA ASN A 125 5.77 13.61 8.87
C ASN A 125 4.27 13.28 8.97
N ILE A 126 3.66 12.79 7.92
CA ILE A 126 2.27 12.31 7.89
C ILE A 126 2.29 10.78 7.95
N LEU A 127 1.51 10.23 8.86
CA LEU A 127 1.45 8.79 9.08
C LEU A 127 0.27 8.18 8.31
N PHE A 128 0.59 7.18 7.50
CA PHE A 128 -0.39 6.37 6.77
C PHE A 128 -0.37 4.94 7.27
N THR A 129 -1.46 4.22 7.06
CA THR A 129 -1.42 2.75 7.17
C THR A 129 -0.65 2.17 5.99
N ASP A 130 -0.19 0.93 6.13
CA ASP A 130 0.32 0.16 5.00
C ASP A 130 -0.86 -0.49 4.23
N TYR A 131 -0.56 -1.42 3.35
CA TYR A 131 -1.57 -2.16 2.56
C TYR A 131 -2.68 -2.79 3.41
N PHE A 132 -2.37 -3.24 4.63
CA PHE A 132 -3.29 -4.03 5.48
C PHE A 132 -4.31 -3.19 6.25
N GLU A 133 -4.18 -1.89 6.25
CA GLU A 133 -5.15 -0.94 6.82
C GLU A 133 -5.51 -1.15 8.29
N VAL A 134 -4.55 -1.54 9.10
CA VAL A 134 -4.75 -1.66 10.55
C VAL A 134 -4.59 -0.29 11.20
N ASP A 135 -5.67 0.26 11.73
CA ASP A 135 -5.69 1.62 12.29
C ASP A 135 -5.41 1.66 13.81
N GLU A 136 -5.79 0.63 14.55
CA GLU A 136 -5.60 0.57 15.99
C GLU A 136 -4.43 -0.33 16.41
N LYS A 137 -3.73 0.06 17.47
CA LYS A 137 -2.55 -0.66 17.95
C LYS A 137 -2.87 -2.09 18.44
N GLU A 138 -4.04 -2.28 19.04
CA GLU A 138 -4.49 -3.60 19.51
C GLU A 138 -4.80 -4.51 18.32
N GLU A 139 -5.36 -3.96 17.27
CA GLU A 139 -5.60 -4.67 16.02
C GLU A 139 -4.27 -5.03 15.33
N LEU A 140 -3.23 -4.20 15.48
CA LEU A 140 -1.90 -4.53 15.00
C LEU A 140 -1.36 -5.83 15.59
N GLN A 141 -1.62 -6.10 16.88
CA GLN A 141 -1.12 -7.31 17.54
C GLN A 141 -1.95 -8.55 17.24
N THR A 142 -3.27 -8.41 17.16
CA THR A 142 -4.19 -9.55 17.00
C THR A 142 -4.51 -9.85 15.54
N GLN A 143 -4.78 -8.81 14.75
CA GLN A 143 -5.12 -8.96 13.35
C GLN A 143 -3.90 -8.94 12.42
N GLY A 144 -2.83 -8.27 12.83
CA GLY A 144 -1.61 -8.17 12.04
C GLY A 144 -1.00 -9.53 11.71
N ASP A 145 -0.93 -10.43 12.69
CA ASP A 145 -0.40 -11.78 12.50
C ASP A 145 -1.32 -12.63 11.63
N GLU A 146 -2.63 -12.51 11.82
CA GLU A 146 -3.62 -13.21 11.00
C GLU A 146 -3.58 -12.70 9.54
N TYR A 147 -3.60 -11.40 9.33
CA TYR A 147 -3.46 -10.82 8.00
C TYR A 147 -2.14 -11.19 7.35
N PHE A 148 -1.05 -11.16 8.08
CA PHE A 148 0.26 -11.53 7.56
C PHE A 148 0.31 -12.99 7.13
N ASN A 149 -0.23 -13.91 7.93
CA ASN A 149 -0.29 -15.32 7.59
C ASN A 149 -1.20 -15.57 6.39
N ASN A 150 -2.37 -14.94 6.35
CA ASN A 150 -3.30 -15.04 5.22
C ASN A 150 -2.71 -14.43 3.96
N TRP A 151 -2.06 -13.28 4.07
CA TRP A 151 -1.34 -12.65 2.95
C TRP A 151 -0.26 -13.56 2.38
N LYS A 152 0.54 -14.16 3.24
CA LYS A 152 1.61 -15.05 2.83
C LYS A 152 1.08 -16.25 2.05
N ASN A 153 0.02 -16.88 2.55
CA ASN A 153 -0.61 -18.02 1.90
C ASN A 153 -1.27 -17.61 0.58
N HIS A 154 -2.03 -16.54 0.60
CA HIS A 154 -2.73 -16.02 -0.57
C HIS A 154 -1.77 -15.56 -1.67
N SER A 155 -0.66 -14.94 -1.31
CA SER A 155 0.34 -14.53 -2.30
C SER A 155 1.06 -15.70 -2.94
N ILE A 156 1.26 -16.80 -2.25
CA ILE A 156 1.81 -18.03 -2.84
C ILE A 156 0.83 -18.62 -3.86
N GLU A 157 -0.44 -18.70 -3.52
CA GLU A 157 -1.48 -19.18 -4.44
C GLU A 157 -1.58 -18.31 -5.70
N LEU A 158 -1.53 -17.00 -5.53
CA LEU A 158 -1.59 -16.07 -6.66
C LEU A 158 -0.33 -16.14 -7.54
N GLN A 159 0.82 -16.36 -6.95
CA GLN A 159 2.04 -16.58 -7.72
C GLN A 159 1.94 -17.82 -8.61
N GLU A 160 1.40 -18.91 -8.09
CA GLU A 160 1.20 -20.13 -8.86
C GLU A 160 0.17 -19.95 -9.98
N GLN A 161 -0.95 -19.28 -9.68
CA GLN A 161 -1.96 -18.95 -10.67
C GLN A 161 -1.39 -18.09 -11.80
N ASN A 162 -0.65 -17.05 -11.49
CA ASN A 162 -0.02 -16.18 -12.48
C ASN A 162 1.04 -16.91 -13.31
N LYS A 163 1.80 -17.78 -12.69
CA LYS A 163 2.78 -18.62 -13.38
C LYS A 163 2.09 -19.54 -14.39
N ASN A 164 0.95 -20.12 -14.02
CA ASN A 164 0.15 -20.95 -14.92
C ASN A 164 -0.42 -20.14 -16.09
N ILE A 165 -0.92 -18.93 -15.84
CA ILE A 165 -1.42 -18.02 -16.86
C ILE A 165 -0.30 -17.63 -17.84
N LEU A 166 0.87 -17.26 -17.33
CA LEU A 166 2.02 -16.90 -18.17
C LEU A 166 2.54 -18.07 -19.00
N ASN A 167 2.48 -19.28 -18.47
CA ASN A 167 2.87 -20.50 -19.20
C ASN A 167 1.83 -20.93 -20.24
N ALA A 168 0.59 -20.46 -20.14
CA ALA A 168 -0.49 -20.76 -21.09
C ALA A 168 -0.53 -19.80 -22.30
N ILE A 169 0.23 -18.72 -22.26
CA ILE A 169 0.40 -17.75 -23.35
C ILE A 169 1.59 -18.21 -24.21
#